data_2a01f62d170569f398bdf22319b77717
#
_entry.id   2a01f62d170569f398bdf22319b77717
#
_cell.length_a   1.000
_cell.length_b   1.000
_cell.length_c   1.000
_cell.angle_alpha   90.00
_cell.angle_beta   90.00
_cell.angle_gamma   90.00
#
_symmetry.space_group_name_H-M   'P 1'
#
loop_
_entity.id
_entity.type
_entity.pdbx_description
1 polymer ?
#
loop_
_entity_poly.entity_id
_entity_poly.type
_entity_poly.pdbx_seq_one_letter_code
_entity_poly.pdbx_strand_id
1 'polypeptide(L)'
;MVNARWPNAQFNDDSVFSHSTWAQGDENTLSDTDDPDYVDDRSINGSLQIDEDIFDPGVGGIGNSALDLNGSIGILNIGSFKTWTVAITGHTQNASSDDVITYNTGDIGTYKDKHHYYFFEGKLSFLDTNNEWFHDKSDNTLYVYPDYGDLSNRTIKGKTTDYSVTFSGAQYVTLKKINFFATTFEMTGNSDYNTVEECNFYYPSASKRMLGTTDGLGTPNVTELGSNADNNTIEKCLFENTEGEALVIKGDTNTIKNNYFHHIDWSASELQGLMVSIYCTGTSNIFQENTIHTTGASATVLPGRTST
;
A
#
# COMPACT_ATOMS: atom_id res chain seq x y z
N MET A 1 -10.13 1.55 9.64
CA MET A 1 -10.50 0.12 9.46
C MET A 1 -9.65 -0.44 8.34
N VAL A 2 -9.22 -1.67 8.44
CA VAL A 2 -8.41 -2.37 7.46
C VAL A 2 -9.22 -3.45 6.75
N ASN A 3 -8.77 -3.91 5.59
CA ASN A 3 -9.36 -5.07 4.93
C ASN A 3 -9.15 -6.31 5.83
N ALA A 4 -10.16 -7.18 5.89
CA ALA A 4 -10.08 -8.44 6.63
C ALA A 4 -8.84 -9.21 6.21
N ARG A 5 -7.98 -9.57 7.16
CA ARG A 5 -6.65 -10.12 6.92
C ARG A 5 -6.26 -11.19 7.91
N TRP A 6 -5.43 -12.10 7.45
CA TRP A 6 -4.79 -13.10 8.30
C TRP A 6 -3.28 -13.12 8.02
N PRO A 7 -2.42 -13.11 9.05
CA PRO A 7 -2.75 -12.77 10.44
C PRO A 7 -3.23 -11.33 10.55
N ASN A 8 -3.62 -10.91 11.73
CA ASN A 8 -4.09 -9.55 12.01
C ASN A 8 -2.92 -8.56 11.98
N ALA A 9 -2.24 -8.49 10.83
CA ALA A 9 -1.10 -7.61 10.61
C ALA A 9 -1.51 -6.16 10.83
N GLN A 10 -0.76 -5.48 11.70
CA GLN A 10 -1.05 -4.11 12.10
C GLN A 10 0.08 -3.19 11.69
N PHE A 11 -0.29 -1.97 11.37
CA PHE A 11 0.61 -0.85 11.13
C PHE A 11 0.33 0.20 12.18
N ASN A 12 1.37 0.75 12.78
CA ASN A 12 1.25 1.82 13.75
C ASN A 12 2.29 2.92 13.49
N ASP A 13 2.16 4.04 14.20
CA ASP A 13 2.99 5.22 14.00
C ASP A 13 4.49 4.96 14.12
N ASP A 14 4.87 3.97 14.93
CA ASP A 14 6.27 3.70 15.22
C ASP A 14 6.86 2.58 14.34
N SER A 15 6.02 1.88 13.57
CA SER A 15 6.44 0.64 12.94
C SER A 15 5.65 0.22 11.71
N VAL A 16 5.50 1.12 10.73
CA VAL A 16 4.95 0.75 9.42
C VAL A 16 5.67 -0.48 8.82
N PHE A 17 6.95 -0.64 9.14
CA PHE A 17 7.76 -1.81 8.78
C PHE A 17 7.97 -2.81 9.92
N SER A 18 7.29 -2.70 11.03
CA SER A 18 7.37 -3.75 12.05
C SER A 18 6.59 -4.96 11.59
N HIS A 19 7.29 -6.01 11.26
CA HIS A 19 6.69 -7.28 10.88
C HIS A 19 6.27 -8.13 12.09
N SER A 20 6.28 -7.60 13.31
CA SER A 20 5.98 -8.34 14.53
C SER A 20 4.57 -8.94 14.60
N THR A 21 3.67 -8.46 13.75
CA THR A 21 2.29 -8.95 13.62
C THR A 21 2.04 -9.64 12.28
N TRP A 22 3.06 -9.76 11.45
CA TRP A 22 2.99 -10.47 10.18
C TRP A 22 3.30 -11.95 10.40
N ALA A 23 2.83 -12.80 9.52
CA ALA A 23 3.32 -14.17 9.43
C ALA A 23 4.74 -14.18 8.86
N GLN A 24 5.50 -15.19 9.20
CA GLN A 24 6.84 -15.41 8.69
C GLN A 24 6.90 -16.75 7.98
N GLY A 25 7.61 -16.82 6.88
CA GLY A 25 7.99 -18.07 6.24
C GLY A 25 9.14 -18.73 6.97
N ASP A 26 9.55 -19.91 6.52
CA ASP A 26 10.57 -20.72 7.15
C ASP A 26 11.82 -19.90 7.56
N GLU A 27 12.17 -19.95 8.85
CA GLU A 27 13.34 -19.24 9.43
C GLU A 27 14.65 -19.69 8.82
N ASN A 28 14.76 -20.94 8.45
CA ASN A 28 16.00 -21.49 7.92
C ASN A 28 16.37 -20.87 6.57
N THR A 29 15.41 -20.33 5.87
CA THR A 29 15.63 -19.66 4.57
C THR A 29 16.04 -18.20 4.72
N LEU A 30 15.88 -17.57 5.90
CA LEU A 30 16.12 -16.13 6.08
C LEU A 30 17.58 -15.73 6.25
N SER A 31 18.45 -16.59 6.75
CA SER A 31 19.78 -16.20 7.19
C SER A 31 20.94 -16.99 6.60
N ASP A 32 20.71 -18.12 5.99
CA ASP A 32 21.79 -19.02 5.59
C ASP A 32 21.70 -19.40 4.10
N THR A 33 22.47 -18.68 3.28
CA THR A 33 22.62 -19.00 1.86
C THR A 33 23.39 -20.31 1.63
N ASP A 34 23.96 -20.90 2.67
CA ASP A 34 24.66 -22.16 2.65
C ASP A 34 23.77 -23.33 3.14
N ASP A 35 22.53 -23.04 3.56
CA ASP A 35 21.55 -24.04 3.91
C ASP A 35 21.16 -24.81 2.64
N PRO A 36 21.35 -26.14 2.62
CA PRO A 36 20.96 -26.95 1.46
C PRO A 36 19.45 -26.99 1.23
N ASP A 37 18.65 -26.62 2.22
CA ASP A 37 17.19 -26.51 2.14
C ASP A 37 16.75 -25.08 1.76
N TYR A 38 17.69 -24.16 1.55
CA TYR A 38 17.41 -22.84 1.00
C TYR A 38 16.76 -22.97 -0.38
N VAL A 39 15.47 -22.86 -0.37
CA VAL A 39 14.69 -22.78 -1.60
C VAL A 39 14.57 -21.30 -1.94
N ASP A 40 15.02 -20.92 -3.13
CA ASP A 40 14.64 -19.64 -3.70
C ASP A 40 13.12 -19.67 -3.95
N ASP A 41 12.36 -19.26 -2.96
CA ASP A 41 10.88 -19.29 -2.97
C ASP A 41 10.29 -18.42 -4.07
N ARG A 42 11.12 -17.59 -4.70
CA ARG A 42 10.78 -16.91 -5.95
C ARG A 42 10.89 -17.82 -7.17
N SER A 43 11.27 -19.09 -6.94
CA SER A 43 11.47 -20.03 -8.04
C SER A 43 10.24 -20.10 -8.93
N ILE A 44 10.53 -20.17 -10.18
CA ILE A 44 9.81 -20.42 -11.43
C ILE A 44 8.26 -20.51 -11.39
N ASN A 45 7.61 -20.82 -10.28
CA ASN A 45 6.16 -20.96 -10.16
C ASN A 45 5.55 -20.15 -8.99
N GLY A 46 6.35 -19.30 -8.32
CA GLY A 46 5.87 -18.51 -7.19
C GLY A 46 5.24 -19.40 -6.12
N SER A 47 6.04 -20.16 -5.43
CA SER A 47 5.59 -20.87 -4.23
C SER A 47 6.35 -20.33 -3.02
N LEU A 48 5.64 -20.10 -1.94
CA LEU A 48 6.18 -19.77 -0.65
C LEU A 48 5.86 -20.94 0.27
N GLN A 49 6.89 -21.50 0.91
CA GLN A 49 6.72 -22.43 2.01
C GLN A 49 6.45 -21.64 3.28
N ILE A 50 5.48 -22.06 4.03
CA ILE A 50 5.03 -21.44 5.25
C ILE A 50 5.28 -22.43 6.37
N ASP A 51 6.18 -22.12 7.29
CA ASP A 51 6.36 -22.94 8.47
C ASP A 51 5.17 -22.75 9.41
N GLU A 52 4.50 -23.86 9.72
CA GLU A 52 3.38 -23.86 10.65
C GLU A 52 3.79 -23.58 12.11
N ASP A 53 5.08 -23.77 12.43
CA ASP A 53 5.61 -23.64 13.79
C ASP A 53 6.17 -22.24 14.10
N ILE A 54 6.58 -21.47 13.11
CA ILE A 54 7.29 -20.20 13.33
C ILE A 54 6.34 -19.06 13.62
N PHE A 55 5.18 -19.05 13.02
CA PHE A 55 4.21 -18.01 13.31
C PHE A 55 3.33 -18.41 14.48
N ASP A 56 3.78 -18.16 15.68
CA ASP A 56 2.97 -18.28 16.89
C ASP A 56 2.90 -16.98 17.67
N PRO A 57 1.94 -16.12 17.42
CA PRO A 57 1.44 -15.21 18.44
C PRO A 57 0.37 -15.88 19.30
N GLY A 58 0.47 -17.18 19.56
CA GLY A 58 -0.45 -17.94 20.39
C GLY A 58 -1.64 -18.55 19.65
N VAL A 59 -1.61 -18.62 18.33
CA VAL A 59 -2.77 -19.09 17.51
C VAL A 59 -2.44 -20.30 16.65
N GLY A 60 -1.17 -20.73 16.64
CA GLY A 60 -0.67 -21.74 15.71
C GLY A 60 -0.54 -21.20 14.27
N GLY A 61 0.36 -21.77 13.50
CA GLY A 61 0.55 -21.39 12.11
C GLY A 61 -0.68 -21.62 11.24
N ILE A 62 -0.58 -21.27 9.97
CA ILE A 62 -1.71 -21.40 9.02
C ILE A 62 -2.21 -22.83 8.92
N GLY A 63 -1.33 -23.84 9.03
CA GLY A 63 -1.68 -25.25 9.00
C GLY A 63 -2.66 -25.68 10.08
N ASN A 64 -2.67 -24.99 11.22
CA ASN A 64 -3.59 -25.23 12.32
C ASN A 64 -4.88 -24.38 12.25
N SER A 65 -4.92 -23.41 11.35
CA SER A 65 -6.04 -22.47 11.26
C SER A 65 -7.27 -23.02 10.53
N ALA A 66 -7.14 -24.11 9.78
CA ALA A 66 -8.11 -24.62 8.82
C ALA A 66 -8.57 -23.59 7.76
N LEU A 67 -7.81 -22.54 7.56
CA LEU A 67 -8.10 -21.50 6.56
C LEU A 67 -7.64 -21.99 5.18
N ASP A 68 -8.50 -21.82 4.20
CA ASP A 68 -8.13 -21.96 2.79
C ASP A 68 -7.71 -20.60 2.24
N LEU A 69 -6.45 -20.48 1.85
CA LEU A 69 -5.88 -19.24 1.31
C LEU A 69 -6.11 -19.08 -0.19
N ASN A 70 -6.53 -20.12 -0.88
CA ASN A 70 -6.74 -20.05 -2.32
C ASN A 70 -7.76 -18.97 -2.69
N GLY A 71 -7.40 -18.08 -3.61
CA GLY A 71 -8.23 -16.94 -4.01
C GLY A 71 -8.12 -15.72 -3.09
N SER A 72 -7.27 -15.75 -2.07
CA SER A 72 -6.92 -14.56 -1.29
C SER A 72 -5.89 -13.69 -2.03
N ILE A 73 -5.60 -12.54 -1.47
CA ILE A 73 -4.53 -11.65 -1.89
C ILE A 73 -3.38 -11.79 -0.90
N GLY A 74 -2.21 -12.16 -1.37
CA GLY A 74 -0.99 -12.18 -0.57
C GLY A 74 -0.28 -10.85 -0.62
N ILE A 75 0.11 -10.32 0.52
CA ILE A 75 1.03 -9.21 0.66
C ILE A 75 2.34 -9.80 1.17
N LEU A 76 3.31 -9.90 0.26
CA LEU A 76 4.53 -10.68 0.45
C LEU A 76 5.75 -9.78 0.52
N ASN A 77 6.35 -9.65 1.69
CA ASN A 77 7.65 -9.01 1.87
C ASN A 77 8.74 -10.08 1.85
N ILE A 78 9.05 -10.58 0.67
CA ILE A 78 9.96 -11.69 0.41
C ILE A 78 11.27 -11.28 -0.25
N GLY A 79 11.54 -10.00 -0.35
CA GLY A 79 12.78 -9.44 -0.93
C GLY A 79 13.23 -8.19 -0.23
N SER A 80 14.54 -7.86 -0.37
CA SER A 80 15.12 -6.70 0.25
C SER A 80 14.58 -5.43 -0.31
N PHE A 81 13.75 -4.70 0.03
CA PHE A 81 13.26 -3.38 -0.41
C PHE A 81 11.86 -3.37 -1.01
N LYS A 82 11.19 -4.48 -1.11
CA LYS A 82 9.91 -4.50 -1.80
C LYS A 82 8.92 -5.47 -1.17
N THR A 83 7.70 -5.04 -1.08
CA THR A 83 6.53 -5.86 -0.80
C THR A 83 5.74 -6.03 -2.09
N TRP A 84 5.28 -7.25 -2.35
CA TRP A 84 4.48 -7.57 -3.53
C TRP A 84 3.06 -7.89 -3.14
N THR A 85 2.13 -7.46 -3.95
CA THR A 85 0.73 -7.84 -3.87
C THR A 85 0.45 -8.85 -4.97
N VAL A 86 -0.01 -10.05 -4.60
CA VAL A 86 -0.22 -11.15 -5.54
C VAL A 86 -1.55 -11.87 -5.28
N ALA A 87 -2.12 -12.45 -6.34
CA ALA A 87 -3.23 -13.38 -6.18
C ALA A 87 -2.70 -14.76 -5.75
N ILE A 88 -3.27 -15.32 -4.69
CA ILE A 88 -2.97 -16.68 -4.26
C ILE A 88 -3.80 -17.64 -5.10
N THR A 89 -3.10 -18.48 -5.86
CA THR A 89 -3.70 -19.41 -6.84
C THR A 89 -3.82 -20.83 -6.34
N GLY A 90 -3.24 -21.13 -5.20
CA GLY A 90 -3.35 -22.44 -4.55
C GLY A 90 -2.84 -22.40 -3.11
N HIS A 91 -3.31 -23.34 -2.33
CA HIS A 91 -2.88 -23.60 -0.97
C HIS A 91 -2.89 -25.10 -0.74
N THR A 92 -1.74 -25.67 -0.42
CA THR A 92 -1.59 -27.09 -0.07
C THR A 92 -1.29 -27.18 1.41
N GLN A 93 -2.24 -27.72 2.16
CA GLN A 93 -2.06 -27.96 3.59
C GLN A 93 -1.40 -29.33 3.79
N ASN A 94 -0.36 -29.36 4.59
CA ASN A 94 0.36 -30.58 4.95
C ASN A 94 0.31 -30.78 6.46
N ALA A 95 -0.30 -31.86 6.90
CA ALA A 95 -0.44 -32.18 8.33
C ALA A 95 0.89 -32.56 9.03
N SER A 96 1.99 -32.63 8.33
CA SER A 96 3.29 -33.09 8.85
C SER A 96 4.51 -32.40 8.22
N SER A 97 4.29 -31.33 7.50
CA SER A 97 5.33 -30.48 6.89
C SER A 97 4.72 -29.13 6.58
N ASP A 98 5.55 -28.19 6.15
CA ASP A 98 5.14 -26.82 5.83
C ASP A 98 3.99 -26.76 4.83
N ASP A 99 3.09 -25.85 5.06
CA ASP A 99 2.07 -25.51 4.07
C ASP A 99 2.71 -24.79 2.88
N VAL A 100 2.16 -24.98 1.71
CA VAL A 100 2.65 -24.33 0.49
C VAL A 100 1.55 -23.50 -0.14
N ILE A 101 1.83 -22.22 -0.32
CA ILE A 101 1.00 -21.33 -1.14
C ILE A 101 1.64 -21.15 -2.52
N THR A 102 0.81 -21.04 -3.54
CA THR A 102 1.26 -20.74 -4.91
C THR A 102 0.66 -19.43 -5.40
N TYR A 103 1.45 -18.68 -6.14
CA TYR A 103 1.06 -17.37 -6.67
C TYR A 103 1.77 -17.09 -8.01
N ASN A 104 1.30 -16.09 -8.76
CA ASN A 104 1.94 -15.72 -10.02
C ASN A 104 3.11 -14.77 -9.77
N THR A 105 4.31 -15.16 -10.20
CA THR A 105 5.55 -14.40 -10.02
C THR A 105 5.80 -13.32 -11.08
N GLY A 106 4.89 -13.10 -12.01
CA GLY A 106 5.14 -12.28 -13.21
C GLY A 106 5.86 -10.96 -12.99
N ASP A 107 5.69 -10.36 -11.81
CA ASP A 107 6.29 -9.06 -11.45
C ASP A 107 7.26 -9.13 -10.27
N ILE A 108 7.48 -10.29 -9.70
CA ILE A 108 8.45 -10.46 -8.61
C ILE A 108 9.83 -10.49 -9.26
N GLY A 109 10.55 -9.40 -9.12
CA GLY A 109 11.87 -9.23 -9.72
C GLY A 109 12.94 -10.10 -9.07
N THR A 110 14.14 -10.06 -9.63
CA THR A 110 15.32 -10.86 -9.26
C THR A 110 16.02 -10.42 -7.96
N TYR A 111 15.34 -9.72 -7.06
CA TYR A 111 15.91 -9.35 -5.78
C TYR A 111 15.99 -10.59 -4.89
N LYS A 112 17.11 -10.71 -4.19
CA LYS A 112 17.36 -11.87 -3.33
C LYS A 112 16.41 -11.90 -2.16
N ASP A 113 15.98 -13.08 -1.80
CA ASP A 113 15.18 -13.37 -0.63
C ASP A 113 15.95 -12.96 0.64
N LYS A 114 15.30 -12.16 1.45
CA LYS A 114 15.88 -11.71 2.70
C LYS A 114 14.91 -11.73 3.86
N HIS A 115 13.63 -11.68 3.56
CA HIS A 115 12.60 -11.58 4.57
C HIS A 115 11.41 -12.35 4.04
N HIS A 116 10.88 -13.27 4.77
CA HIS A 116 9.71 -14.05 4.39
C HIS A 116 8.52 -13.65 5.25
N TYR A 117 8.25 -12.34 5.31
CA TYR A 117 7.08 -11.83 6.00
C TYR A 117 5.90 -11.69 5.04
N TYR A 118 4.73 -12.05 5.52
CA TYR A 118 3.52 -12.00 4.69
C TYR A 118 2.26 -11.85 5.53
N PHE A 119 1.19 -11.44 4.87
CA PHE A 119 -0.19 -11.58 5.34
C PHE A 119 -1.12 -11.73 4.15
N PHE A 120 -2.34 -12.16 4.41
CA PHE A 120 -3.34 -12.36 3.37
C PHE A 120 -4.55 -11.48 3.62
N GLU A 121 -5.20 -11.03 2.55
CA GLU A 121 -6.41 -10.21 2.59
C GLU A 121 -7.48 -10.77 1.65
N GLY A 122 -8.71 -10.24 1.77
CA GLY A 122 -9.73 -10.37 0.74
C GLY A 122 -10.60 -11.63 0.85
N LYS A 123 -10.68 -12.24 2.02
CA LYS A 123 -11.65 -13.33 2.28
C LYS A 123 -12.53 -13.01 3.48
N LEU A 124 -13.80 -13.39 3.43
CA LEU A 124 -14.71 -13.24 4.56
C LEU A 124 -14.26 -14.05 5.79
N SER A 125 -13.57 -15.17 5.57
CA SER A 125 -13.04 -16.01 6.67
C SER A 125 -11.92 -15.36 7.47
N PHE A 126 -11.35 -14.25 6.99
CA PHE A 126 -10.34 -13.47 7.70
C PHE A 126 -10.96 -12.35 8.56
N LEU A 127 -12.27 -12.13 8.47
CA LEU A 127 -12.99 -11.11 9.25
C LEU A 127 -13.19 -11.59 10.67
N ASP A 128 -12.18 -11.50 11.52
CA ASP A 128 -12.17 -12.09 12.86
C ASP A 128 -11.80 -11.11 13.98
N THR A 129 -11.39 -9.89 13.66
CA THR A 129 -11.01 -8.91 14.66
C THR A 129 -11.63 -7.52 14.44
N ASN A 130 -11.57 -6.70 15.50
CA ASN A 130 -12.12 -5.34 15.49
C ASN A 130 -11.47 -4.47 14.41
N ASN A 131 -12.29 -3.59 13.81
CA ASN A 131 -11.87 -2.64 12.79
C ASN A 131 -11.47 -3.28 11.46
N GLU A 132 -11.94 -4.46 11.20
CA GLU A 132 -11.84 -5.09 9.89
C GLU A 132 -13.12 -4.94 9.09
N TRP A 133 -12.98 -5.02 7.77
CA TRP A 133 -14.09 -5.05 6.83
C TRP A 133 -13.78 -5.97 5.65
N PHE A 134 -14.84 -6.52 5.06
CA PHE A 134 -14.78 -7.32 3.84
C PHE A 134 -15.93 -6.92 2.91
N HIS A 135 -15.64 -6.72 1.63
CA HIS A 135 -16.64 -6.47 0.61
C HIS A 135 -16.85 -7.70 -0.26
N ASP A 136 -18.00 -8.32 -0.12
CA ASP A 136 -18.42 -9.39 -1.00
C ASP A 136 -18.95 -8.82 -2.31
N LYS A 137 -18.19 -9.02 -3.38
CA LYS A 137 -18.57 -8.53 -4.71
C LYS A 137 -19.70 -9.32 -5.36
N SER A 138 -19.94 -10.54 -4.89
CA SER A 138 -20.96 -11.42 -5.50
C SER A 138 -22.37 -10.92 -5.25
N ASP A 139 -22.61 -10.30 -4.12
CA ASP A 139 -23.89 -9.75 -3.71
C ASP A 139 -23.83 -8.26 -3.32
N ASN A 140 -22.63 -7.66 -3.45
CA ASN A 140 -22.36 -6.27 -3.11
C ASN A 140 -22.60 -5.93 -1.62
N THR A 141 -22.32 -6.88 -0.75
CA THR A 141 -22.48 -6.72 0.70
C THR A 141 -21.16 -6.31 1.37
N LEU A 142 -21.22 -5.28 2.22
CA LEU A 142 -20.11 -4.87 3.06
C LEU A 142 -20.27 -5.48 4.46
N TYR A 143 -19.36 -6.36 4.83
CA TYR A 143 -19.23 -6.91 6.17
C TYR A 143 -18.25 -6.08 6.98
N VAL A 144 -18.58 -5.80 8.23
CA VAL A 144 -17.74 -4.97 9.12
C VAL A 144 -17.70 -5.61 10.50
N TYR A 145 -16.51 -5.75 11.06
CA TYR A 145 -16.32 -6.16 12.44
C TYR A 145 -16.08 -4.90 13.30
N PRO A 146 -17.06 -4.41 14.05
CA PRO A 146 -16.94 -3.12 14.77
C PRO A 146 -16.18 -3.30 16.09
N ASP A 147 -15.51 -2.22 16.55
CA ASP A 147 -14.81 -2.20 17.85
C ASP A 147 -15.73 -2.48 19.03
N TYR A 148 -16.95 -1.98 18.98
CA TYR A 148 -17.92 -2.04 20.07
C TYR A 148 -19.34 -2.21 19.53
N GLY A 149 -19.95 -3.33 19.83
CA GLY A 149 -21.39 -3.55 19.65
C GLY A 149 -21.92 -3.37 18.23
N ASP A 150 -23.11 -2.85 18.10
CA ASP A 150 -23.78 -2.71 16.82
C ASP A 150 -23.38 -1.43 16.05
N LEU A 151 -23.64 -1.41 14.76
CA LEU A 151 -23.32 -0.31 13.86
C LEU A 151 -24.41 0.77 13.82
N SER A 152 -25.50 0.61 14.55
CA SER A 152 -26.71 1.49 14.43
C SER A 152 -26.45 2.96 14.72
N ASN A 153 -25.42 3.25 15.51
CA ASN A 153 -25.03 4.63 15.87
C ASN A 153 -23.65 5.01 15.30
N ARG A 154 -23.16 4.29 14.28
CA ARG A 154 -21.86 4.51 13.68
C ARG A 154 -21.98 5.10 12.29
N THR A 155 -21.06 5.96 11.92
CA THR A 155 -20.92 6.45 10.55
C THR A 155 -19.75 5.74 9.90
N ILE A 156 -20.02 4.93 8.88
CA ILE A 156 -19.01 4.32 8.03
C ILE A 156 -18.87 5.20 6.79
N LYS A 157 -17.65 5.58 6.47
CA LYS A 157 -17.33 6.34 5.27
C LYS A 157 -16.42 5.51 4.38
N GLY A 158 -16.69 5.51 3.09
CA GLY A 158 -15.90 4.82 2.08
C GLY A 158 -15.54 5.75 0.93
N LYS A 159 -14.41 5.47 0.27
CA LYS A 159 -14.00 6.15 -0.96
C LYS A 159 -14.92 5.73 -2.10
N THR A 160 -15.49 6.71 -2.77
CA THR A 160 -16.36 6.49 -3.96
C THR A 160 -15.88 7.27 -5.19
N THR A 161 -14.92 8.15 -5.00
CA THR A 161 -14.39 9.03 -6.05
C THR A 161 -12.89 9.20 -5.84
N ASP A 162 -12.12 9.01 -6.90
CA ASP A 162 -10.67 9.17 -6.84
C ASP A 162 -10.30 10.65 -6.68
N TYR A 163 -10.81 11.49 -7.57
CA TYR A 163 -10.57 12.92 -7.55
C TYR A 163 -11.89 13.68 -7.36
N SER A 164 -11.97 14.45 -6.30
CA SER A 164 -13.09 15.38 -6.08
C SER A 164 -12.86 16.74 -6.76
N VAL A 165 -11.62 17.02 -7.12
CA VAL A 165 -11.26 18.21 -7.89
C VAL A 165 -10.30 17.81 -9.00
N THR A 166 -10.65 18.12 -10.23
CA THR A 166 -9.79 17.98 -11.39
C THR A 166 -9.56 19.35 -12.01
N PHE A 167 -8.30 19.78 -12.04
CA PHE A 167 -7.89 20.96 -12.80
C PHE A 167 -7.63 20.50 -14.23
N SER A 168 -8.58 20.70 -15.10
CA SER A 168 -8.44 20.36 -16.53
C SER A 168 -8.14 21.59 -17.34
N GLY A 169 -6.87 21.95 -17.41
CA GLY A 169 -6.43 23.18 -18.07
C GLY A 169 -6.80 24.48 -17.32
N ALA A 170 -7.20 24.37 -16.05
CA ALA A 170 -7.52 25.54 -15.24
C ALA A 170 -6.25 26.24 -14.78
N GLN A 171 -6.26 27.56 -14.80
CA GLN A 171 -5.13 28.39 -14.40
C GLN A 171 -5.53 29.43 -13.36
N TYR A 172 -4.59 29.82 -12.52
CA TYR A 172 -4.77 30.85 -11.48
C TYR A 172 -5.90 30.54 -10.50
N VAL A 173 -6.16 29.27 -10.23
CA VAL A 173 -7.14 28.82 -9.25
C VAL A 173 -6.44 28.57 -7.91
N THR A 174 -7.09 28.96 -6.82
CA THR A 174 -6.63 28.67 -5.46
C THR A 174 -7.62 27.77 -4.75
N LEU A 175 -7.15 26.60 -4.31
CA LEU A 175 -7.83 25.76 -3.32
C LEU A 175 -7.22 26.07 -1.95
N LYS A 176 -8.06 26.51 -1.00
CA LYS A 176 -7.56 26.91 0.30
C LYS A 176 -8.46 26.43 1.43
N LYS A 177 -7.83 25.89 2.48
CA LYS A 177 -8.49 25.51 3.74
C LYS A 177 -9.63 24.50 3.56
N ILE A 178 -9.42 23.51 2.69
CA ILE A 178 -10.38 22.43 2.45
C ILE A 178 -9.86 21.15 3.07
N ASN A 179 -10.74 20.42 3.76
CA ASN A 179 -10.45 19.07 4.23
C ASN A 179 -11.05 18.06 3.27
N PHE A 180 -10.19 17.24 2.68
CA PHE A 180 -10.55 16.12 1.83
C PHE A 180 -10.51 14.84 2.65
N PHE A 181 -11.49 13.99 2.47
CA PHE A 181 -11.53 12.67 3.11
C PHE A 181 -11.83 11.60 2.06
N ALA A 182 -10.94 10.63 1.95
CA ALA A 182 -11.03 9.51 1.00
C ALA A 182 -11.09 9.96 -0.48
N THR A 183 -10.50 11.09 -0.79
CA THR A 183 -10.40 11.66 -2.14
C THR A 183 -9.28 12.71 -2.18
N THR A 184 -8.90 13.11 -3.38
CA THR A 184 -7.85 14.11 -3.59
C THR A 184 -8.12 14.97 -4.82
N PHE A 185 -7.08 15.58 -5.37
CA PHE A 185 -7.14 16.33 -6.61
C PHE A 185 -6.13 15.82 -7.64
N GLU A 186 -6.36 16.16 -8.89
CA GLU A 186 -5.40 16.03 -9.98
C GLU A 186 -5.33 17.31 -10.81
N MET A 187 -4.19 17.55 -11.41
CA MET A 187 -3.97 18.62 -12.37
C MET A 187 -3.62 18.02 -13.73
N THR A 188 -4.50 18.19 -14.71
CA THR A 188 -4.33 17.67 -16.07
C THR A 188 -4.38 18.78 -17.11
N GLY A 189 -3.85 18.52 -18.30
CA GLY A 189 -3.74 19.55 -19.33
C GLY A 189 -2.81 20.69 -18.88
N ASN A 190 -2.95 21.88 -19.47
CA ASN A 190 -2.16 23.05 -19.13
C ASN A 190 -2.73 23.71 -17.85
N SER A 191 -2.61 23.02 -16.75
CA SER A 191 -3.12 23.48 -15.43
C SER A 191 -2.02 24.21 -14.68
N ASP A 192 -1.80 25.48 -15.01
CA ASP A 192 -0.67 26.26 -14.58
C ASP A 192 -1.05 27.34 -13.57
N TYR A 193 -0.05 27.77 -12.77
CA TYR A 193 -0.19 28.86 -11.82
C TYR A 193 -1.30 28.68 -10.79
N ASN A 194 -1.65 27.45 -10.46
CA ASN A 194 -2.62 27.14 -9.44
C ASN A 194 -1.94 27.03 -8.06
N THR A 195 -2.71 27.26 -7.02
CA THR A 195 -2.25 27.14 -5.63
C THR A 195 -3.17 26.23 -4.83
N VAL A 196 -2.58 25.26 -4.14
CA VAL A 196 -3.26 24.45 -3.12
C VAL A 196 -2.62 24.78 -1.79
N GLU A 197 -3.37 25.43 -0.91
CA GLU A 197 -2.83 26.02 0.33
C GLU A 197 -3.68 25.63 1.56
N GLU A 198 -3.01 25.27 2.65
CA GLU A 198 -3.64 24.97 3.93
C GLU A 198 -4.77 23.91 3.83
N CYS A 199 -4.62 22.94 2.94
CA CYS A 199 -5.57 21.85 2.73
C CYS A 199 -5.10 20.58 3.45
N ASN A 200 -6.04 19.74 3.91
CA ASN A 200 -5.74 18.47 4.52
C ASN A 200 -6.34 17.34 3.67
N PHE A 201 -5.53 16.35 3.38
CA PHE A 201 -5.89 15.18 2.60
C PHE A 201 -5.73 13.92 3.47
N TYR A 202 -6.86 13.37 3.93
CA TYR A 202 -6.92 12.15 4.73
C TYR A 202 -7.36 10.99 3.84
N TYR A 203 -6.56 9.90 3.80
CA TYR A 203 -6.80 8.75 2.95
C TYR A 203 -7.02 9.14 1.47
N PRO A 204 -6.14 9.95 0.88
CA PRO A 204 -6.37 10.51 -0.46
C PRO A 204 -6.40 9.45 -1.55
N SER A 205 -5.68 8.37 -1.36
CA SER A 205 -5.60 7.24 -2.28
C SER A 205 -6.07 5.94 -1.61
N ALA A 206 -6.32 4.92 -2.40
CA ALA A 206 -6.71 3.60 -1.91
C ALA A 206 -6.19 2.52 -2.86
N SER A 207 -5.71 1.44 -2.31
CA SER A 207 -5.25 0.30 -3.08
C SER A 207 -6.43 -0.42 -3.77
N LYS A 208 -6.22 -0.80 -5.01
CA LYS A 208 -7.18 -1.64 -5.75
C LYS A 208 -7.27 -3.05 -5.17
N ARG A 209 -6.22 -3.53 -4.50
CA ARG A 209 -6.23 -4.84 -3.85
C ARG A 209 -7.32 -4.95 -2.80
N MET A 210 -7.61 -3.90 -2.07
CA MET A 210 -8.70 -3.86 -1.08
C MET A 210 -10.06 -4.16 -1.71
N LEU A 211 -10.18 -3.97 -3.02
CA LEU A 211 -11.35 -4.37 -3.80
C LEU A 211 -11.17 -5.74 -4.46
N GLY A 212 -10.14 -6.51 -4.06
CA GLY A 212 -9.84 -7.83 -4.60
C GLY A 212 -9.34 -7.80 -6.05
N THR A 213 -8.63 -6.76 -6.45
CA THR A 213 -8.03 -6.61 -7.77
C THR A 213 -6.52 -6.71 -7.65
N THR A 214 -5.93 -7.71 -8.29
CA THR A 214 -4.47 -7.95 -8.31
C THR A 214 -3.85 -7.68 -9.67
N ASP A 215 -4.65 -7.59 -10.70
CA ASP A 215 -4.23 -7.25 -12.04
C ASP A 215 -3.94 -5.75 -12.17
N GLY A 216 -2.79 -5.46 -12.71
CA GLY A 216 -2.28 -4.12 -12.81
C GLY A 216 -1.98 -3.55 -11.42
N LEU A 217 -0.94 -4.06 -10.82
CA LEU A 217 -0.24 -3.44 -9.70
C LEU A 217 0.18 -2.04 -10.13
N GLY A 218 -0.81 -1.21 -10.37
CA GLY A 218 -0.65 0.18 -10.69
C GLY A 218 -0.67 0.97 -9.41
N THR A 219 0.08 2.03 -9.41
CA THR A 219 -0.04 3.08 -8.43
C THR A 219 -1.52 3.39 -8.23
N PRO A 220 -2.03 3.38 -7.02
CA PRO A 220 -3.39 3.85 -6.76
C PRO A 220 -3.53 5.29 -7.29
N ASN A 221 -4.74 5.73 -7.57
CA ASN A 221 -4.97 7.11 -7.99
C ASN A 221 -4.53 8.06 -6.86
N VAL A 222 -3.33 8.57 -6.99
CA VAL A 222 -2.68 9.47 -6.03
C VAL A 222 -2.87 10.93 -6.45
N THR A 223 -2.53 11.85 -5.58
CA THR A 223 -2.49 13.27 -5.93
C THR A 223 -1.45 13.47 -7.04
N GLU A 224 -1.87 14.03 -8.17
CA GLU A 224 -1.00 14.16 -9.35
C GLU A 224 -0.99 15.58 -9.93
N LEU A 225 0.22 16.04 -10.25
CA LEU A 225 0.49 17.15 -11.17
C LEU A 225 0.97 16.53 -12.49
N GLY A 226 0.10 16.52 -13.49
CA GLY A 226 0.37 15.92 -14.80
C GLY A 226 1.47 16.63 -15.59
N SER A 227 1.87 16.07 -16.71
CA SER A 227 3.05 16.51 -17.49
C SER A 227 3.00 17.95 -18.02
N ASN A 228 1.83 18.54 -18.09
CA ASN A 228 1.64 19.93 -18.51
C ASN A 228 0.99 20.75 -17.38
N ALA A 229 1.26 20.42 -16.14
CA ALA A 229 0.81 21.17 -14.97
C ALA A 229 2.01 21.86 -14.33
N ASP A 230 2.29 23.07 -14.82
CA ASP A 230 3.52 23.78 -14.53
C ASP A 230 3.28 25.01 -13.63
N ASN A 231 4.35 25.46 -12.95
CA ASN A 231 4.32 26.68 -12.14
C ASN A 231 3.26 26.67 -11.01
N ASN A 232 2.82 25.50 -10.55
CA ASN A 232 1.86 25.38 -9.46
C ASN A 232 2.56 25.42 -8.09
N THR A 233 1.80 25.76 -7.07
CA THR A 233 2.28 25.75 -5.68
C THR A 233 1.40 24.87 -4.82
N ILE A 234 2.02 23.94 -4.06
CA ILE A 234 1.37 23.19 -2.99
C ILE A 234 2.07 23.56 -1.70
N GLU A 235 1.34 24.21 -0.78
CA GLU A 235 1.96 24.68 0.45
C GLU A 235 1.10 24.52 1.69
N LYS A 236 1.76 24.25 2.83
CA LYS A 236 1.13 24.12 4.14
C LYS A 236 -0.01 23.09 4.17
N CYS A 237 0.11 22.05 3.37
CA CYS A 237 -0.87 20.99 3.28
C CYS A 237 -0.43 19.78 4.12
N LEU A 238 -1.42 19.01 4.57
CA LEU A 238 -1.24 17.70 5.18
C LEU A 238 -1.66 16.62 4.18
N PHE A 239 -0.81 15.62 3.99
CA PHE A 239 -1.14 14.37 3.30
C PHE A 239 -0.96 13.23 4.30
N GLU A 240 -2.01 12.51 4.61
CA GLU A 240 -2.00 11.50 5.66
C GLU A 240 -2.72 10.23 5.23
N ASN A 241 -2.10 9.08 5.55
CA ASN A 241 -2.60 7.75 5.23
C ASN A 241 -2.79 7.55 3.71
N THR A 242 -1.73 7.73 2.94
CA THR A 242 -1.76 7.43 1.50
C THR A 242 -1.48 5.95 1.26
N GLU A 243 -2.08 5.40 0.23
CA GLU A 243 -1.62 4.18 -0.42
C GLU A 243 -0.80 4.58 -1.64
N GLY A 244 0.41 4.04 -1.73
CA GLY A 244 1.37 4.50 -2.73
C GLY A 244 1.95 5.88 -2.42
N GLU A 245 2.43 6.56 -3.44
CA GLU A 245 3.05 7.87 -3.30
C GLU A 245 2.05 8.92 -2.77
N ALA A 246 2.56 9.84 -1.97
CA ALA A 246 1.75 10.96 -1.51
C ALA A 246 1.47 11.96 -2.64
N LEU A 247 2.43 12.11 -3.55
CA LEU A 247 2.37 13.08 -4.62
C LEU A 247 3.19 12.61 -5.81
N VAL A 248 2.60 12.70 -6.99
CA VAL A 248 3.27 12.47 -8.27
C VAL A 248 3.35 13.79 -9.03
N ILE A 249 4.54 14.18 -9.46
CA ILE A 249 4.81 15.45 -10.16
C ILE A 249 5.50 15.14 -11.47
N LYS A 250 4.78 15.34 -12.56
CA LYS A 250 5.29 15.17 -13.95
C LYS A 250 5.54 16.51 -14.64
N GLY A 251 4.88 17.57 -14.16
CA GLY A 251 5.03 18.94 -14.66
C GLY A 251 6.29 19.64 -14.13
N ASP A 252 6.62 20.77 -14.72
CA ASP A 252 7.85 21.53 -14.49
C ASP A 252 7.62 22.74 -13.59
N THR A 253 8.68 23.23 -12.96
CA THR A 253 8.70 24.50 -12.22
C THR A 253 7.68 24.65 -11.10
N ASN A 254 7.16 23.54 -10.58
CA ASN A 254 6.25 23.55 -9.44
C ASN A 254 6.99 23.76 -8.12
N THR A 255 6.30 24.32 -7.13
CA THR A 255 6.84 24.58 -5.80
C THR A 255 6.04 23.80 -4.75
N ILE A 256 6.73 22.92 -4.03
CA ILE A 256 6.17 22.05 -2.96
C ILE A 256 6.86 22.46 -1.67
N LYS A 257 6.16 23.20 -0.81
CA LYS A 257 6.81 23.79 0.37
C LYS A 257 5.95 23.75 1.63
N ASN A 258 6.62 23.61 2.78
CA ASN A 258 5.98 23.64 4.10
C ASN A 258 4.83 22.62 4.26
N ASN A 259 4.90 21.47 3.56
CA ASN A 259 3.89 20.43 3.67
C ASN A 259 4.32 19.37 4.70
N TYR A 260 3.34 18.68 5.24
CA TYR A 260 3.54 17.54 6.12
C TYR A 260 2.96 16.29 5.47
N PHE A 261 3.83 15.32 5.21
CA PHE A 261 3.50 14.03 4.62
C PHE A 261 3.67 12.96 5.70
N HIS A 262 2.58 12.27 6.05
CA HIS A 262 2.55 11.34 7.17
C HIS A 262 1.82 10.06 6.81
N HIS A 263 2.33 8.90 7.25
CA HIS A 263 1.81 7.59 6.89
C HIS A 263 1.68 7.41 5.36
N ILE A 264 2.79 7.56 4.68
CA ILE A 264 2.84 7.43 3.22
C ILE A 264 3.08 5.97 2.86
N ASP A 265 2.31 5.44 1.91
CA ASP A 265 2.20 4.02 1.61
C ASP A 265 1.96 3.22 2.90
N TRP A 266 0.95 3.62 3.61
CA TRP A 266 0.71 3.24 4.97
C TRP A 266 0.47 1.74 5.15
N SER A 267 0.07 1.02 4.12
CA SER A 267 0.01 -0.44 4.10
C SER A 267 1.33 -1.10 3.68
N ALA A 268 2.36 -0.31 3.33
CA ALA A 268 3.68 -0.76 2.91
C ALA A 268 3.66 -1.79 1.75
N SER A 269 2.69 -1.68 0.85
CA SER A 269 2.46 -2.72 -0.16
C SER A 269 2.17 -2.20 -1.57
N GLU A 270 2.07 -0.89 -1.76
CA GLU A 270 1.67 -0.34 -3.06
C GLU A 270 2.82 0.29 -3.85
N LEU A 271 3.89 0.69 -3.18
CA LEU A 271 5.02 1.29 -3.87
C LEU A 271 5.80 0.26 -4.66
N GLN A 272 5.84 0.46 -5.95
CA GLN A 272 6.62 -0.33 -6.88
C GLN A 272 7.84 0.48 -7.37
N GLY A 273 8.86 -0.23 -7.80
CA GLY A 273 10.05 0.41 -8.34
C GLY A 273 10.92 1.04 -7.26
N LEU A 274 11.11 2.35 -7.30
CA LEU A 274 12.08 3.03 -6.43
C LEU A 274 11.57 3.32 -5.02
N MET A 275 10.34 3.00 -4.71
CA MET A 275 9.78 3.12 -3.37
C MET A 275 10.02 4.49 -2.74
N VAL A 276 9.49 5.54 -3.36
CA VAL A 276 9.65 6.92 -2.92
C VAL A 276 8.33 7.51 -2.45
N SER A 277 8.37 8.37 -1.45
CA SER A 277 7.15 9.02 -0.93
C SER A 277 6.60 10.08 -1.88
N ILE A 278 7.46 10.73 -2.64
CA ILE A 278 7.08 11.71 -3.67
C ILE A 278 7.82 11.35 -4.95
N TYR A 279 7.08 11.06 -5.99
CA TYR A 279 7.64 10.73 -7.30
C TYR A 279 7.62 11.96 -8.22
N CYS A 280 8.79 12.43 -8.62
CA CYS A 280 8.93 13.62 -9.43
C CYS A 280 9.76 13.31 -10.69
N THR A 281 9.16 13.44 -11.86
CA THR A 281 9.84 13.32 -13.17
C THR A 281 9.95 14.65 -13.91
N GLY A 282 9.22 15.67 -13.47
CA GLY A 282 9.35 17.02 -14.02
C GLY A 282 10.66 17.71 -13.65
N THR A 283 10.98 18.79 -14.32
CA THR A 283 12.22 19.54 -14.17
C THR A 283 12.02 20.86 -13.42
N SER A 284 13.09 21.36 -12.81
CA SER A 284 13.07 22.67 -12.12
C SER A 284 12.05 22.81 -10.99
N ASN A 285 11.53 21.69 -10.46
CA ASN A 285 10.63 21.69 -9.32
C ASN A 285 11.39 22.02 -8.03
N ILE A 286 10.76 22.77 -7.13
CA ILE A 286 11.34 23.21 -5.86
C ILE A 286 10.66 22.47 -4.72
N PHE A 287 11.47 21.80 -3.89
CA PHE A 287 11.03 21.16 -2.65
C PHE A 287 11.70 21.87 -1.48
N GLN A 288 10.90 22.49 -0.63
CA GLN A 288 11.42 23.33 0.45
C GLN A 288 10.63 23.14 1.75
N GLU A 289 11.33 22.94 2.86
CA GLU A 289 10.75 22.94 4.19
C GLU A 289 9.57 21.95 4.37
N ASN A 290 9.59 20.84 3.64
CA ASN A 290 8.62 19.77 3.81
C ASN A 290 9.10 18.79 4.89
N THR A 291 8.14 18.23 5.63
CA THR A 291 8.38 17.12 6.55
C THR A 291 7.77 15.85 5.99
N ILE A 292 8.56 14.79 5.88
CA ILE A 292 8.10 13.46 5.50
C ILE A 292 8.39 12.53 6.67
N HIS A 293 7.35 11.91 7.21
CA HIS A 293 7.44 11.14 8.44
C HIS A 293 6.58 9.88 8.37
N THR A 294 7.08 8.78 8.91
CA THR A 294 6.42 7.47 8.93
C THR A 294 5.97 7.05 7.54
N THR A 295 6.86 6.42 6.81
CA THR A 295 6.58 5.99 5.43
C THR A 295 6.78 4.49 5.30
N GLY A 296 5.95 3.82 4.54
CA GLY A 296 6.09 2.43 4.13
C GLY A 296 7.24 2.21 3.15
N ALA A 297 7.86 3.28 2.70
CA ALA A 297 8.97 3.29 1.77
C ALA A 297 10.06 4.27 2.20
N SER A 298 10.97 4.60 1.31
CA SER A 298 11.96 5.63 1.58
C SER A 298 11.30 7.02 1.73
N ALA A 299 11.61 7.71 2.80
CA ALA A 299 11.20 9.10 3.01
C ALA A 299 11.97 10.04 2.08
N THR A 300 11.82 9.84 0.79
CA THR A 300 12.59 10.56 -0.22
C THR A 300 11.70 11.19 -1.28
N VAL A 301 12.25 12.19 -1.90
CA VAL A 301 11.78 12.77 -3.15
C VAL A 301 12.70 12.26 -4.25
N LEU A 302 12.17 11.68 -5.30
CA LEU A 302 12.95 11.36 -6.49
C LEU A 302 12.84 12.55 -7.46
N PRO A 303 13.86 13.40 -7.58
CA PRO A 303 13.87 14.44 -8.60
C PRO A 303 14.02 13.82 -9.99
N GLY A 304 13.31 14.33 -10.95
CA GLY A 304 13.43 13.90 -12.34
C GLY A 304 14.89 13.99 -12.81
N ARG A 305 15.37 12.95 -13.46
CA ARG A 305 16.67 13.03 -14.13
C ARG A 305 16.48 13.84 -15.40
N THR A 306 17.09 15.00 -15.45
CA THR A 306 17.38 15.63 -16.74
C THR A 306 18.37 14.73 -17.45
N SER A 307 17.95 14.12 -18.55
CA SER A 307 18.91 13.55 -19.51
C SER A 307 19.67 14.75 -20.11
N THR A 308 20.87 14.94 -19.67
CA THR A 308 21.86 15.79 -20.39
C THR A 308 22.33 15.04 -21.62
#